data_ba056873c3ff8a0deff56f707e9dcb10
#
_entry.id   ba056873c3ff8a0deff56f707e9dcb10
#
_cell.length_a   1.000
_cell.length_b   1.000
_cell.length_c   1.000
_cell.angle_alpha   90.00
_cell.angle_beta   90.00
_cell.angle_gamma   90.00
#
_symmetry.space_group_name_H-M   'P 1'
#
loop_
_entity.id
_entity.type
_entity.pdbx_description
1 polymer ?
#
loop_
_entity_poly.entity_id
_entity_poly.type
_entity_poly.pdbx_seq_one_letter_code
_entity_poly.pdbx_strand_id
1 'polypeptide(L)'
;MKRSLPFHYDVDVYCECPIFYKLAVMKNHQNYDDWLFNHGGVFMDGEFNTYLGRFGQRYRMEDFSPLLEFIPVDYRTFQSGEDLIRAMVQILSEGDYVLLEQGYPNKNTFIPDELWLHETVFYAIDTKKKTACSPDLRNGHFSEREQSFEEIIDCHELMLKFYEDHACFAGQVREHAFPMCRIRLRHDTREEANMLRFFHMLEQDFASGKTTTDYFDRDQGRERQYVYRGASEIFRGYREWLDTREARDPEARMWIRMSHGVFKYIEHVAILRKKAEILSHAGMPFDPKPLNALQETLGLLRAVAFKWERTGDDELIPRLDTLLDQAFVQDRCFIWALLNHMRYFLGSSSPLSTNPFCFNDRYTIRN
;
A
#
# COMPACT_ATOMS: atom_id res chain seq x y z
N MET A 1 11.22 -19.54 26.70
CA MET A 1 9.83 -19.11 26.49
C MET A 1 9.51 -19.34 25.02
N LYS A 2 8.30 -19.77 24.71
CA LYS A 2 7.77 -19.78 23.35
C LYS A 2 6.49 -18.97 23.36
N ARG A 3 6.38 -17.97 22.51
CA ARG A 3 5.22 -17.09 22.35
C ARG A 3 4.93 -16.89 20.88
N SER A 4 3.65 -16.94 20.50
CA SER A 4 3.18 -16.58 19.17
C SER A 4 1.90 -15.77 19.29
N LEU A 5 1.82 -14.66 18.58
CA LEU A 5 0.63 -13.82 18.47
C LEU A 5 -0.08 -14.14 17.15
N PRO A 6 -1.40 -13.93 17.07
CA PRO A 6 -2.12 -14.13 15.82
C PRO A 6 -1.58 -13.20 14.71
N PHE A 7 -1.33 -13.76 13.53
CA PHE A 7 -0.88 -13.03 12.35
C PHE A 7 -1.56 -13.60 11.11
N HIS A 8 -2.22 -12.75 10.34
CA HIS A 8 -3.04 -13.16 9.21
C HIS A 8 -2.33 -12.96 7.89
N TYR A 9 -2.22 -14.02 7.08
CA TYR A 9 -1.64 -13.96 5.74
C TYR A 9 -2.67 -13.71 4.63
N ASP A 10 -3.96 -13.77 4.97
CA ASP A 10 -5.12 -13.62 4.08
C ASP A 10 -5.71 -12.18 4.15
N VAL A 11 -4.87 -11.16 4.10
CA VAL A 11 -5.30 -9.77 4.10
C VAL A 11 -5.67 -9.27 2.70
N ASP A 12 -6.27 -8.08 2.64
CA ASP A 12 -6.81 -7.53 1.39
C ASP A 12 -5.76 -6.82 0.53
N VAL A 13 -4.53 -6.61 1.04
CA VAL A 13 -3.45 -5.90 0.35
C VAL A 13 -2.12 -6.63 0.53
N TYR A 14 -1.47 -6.93 -0.59
CA TYR A 14 -0.20 -7.67 -0.66
C TYR A 14 0.93 -6.91 -1.37
N CYS A 15 0.59 -5.85 -2.10
CA CYS A 15 1.54 -5.15 -2.96
C CYS A 15 2.62 -4.37 -2.22
N GLU A 16 2.34 -4.01 -0.96
CA GLU A 16 3.22 -3.19 -0.14
C GLU A 16 3.45 -3.87 1.21
N CYS A 17 4.67 -4.39 1.40
CA CYS A 17 5.03 -5.10 2.63
C CYS A 17 4.69 -4.34 3.92
N PRO A 18 5.02 -3.03 4.04
CA PRO A 18 4.70 -2.29 5.26
C PRO A 18 3.20 -2.17 5.54
N ILE A 19 2.37 -2.10 4.50
CA ILE A 19 0.91 -2.08 4.65
C ILE A 19 0.43 -3.47 5.02
N PHE A 20 0.88 -4.50 4.30
CA PHE A 20 0.55 -5.89 4.58
C PHE A 20 0.76 -6.25 6.04
N TYR A 21 1.93 -5.94 6.61
CA TYR A 21 2.27 -6.28 7.99
C TYR A 21 1.29 -5.69 9.01
N LYS A 22 0.91 -4.44 8.80
CA LYS A 22 -0.02 -3.73 9.69
C LYS A 22 -1.43 -4.26 9.55
N LEU A 23 -1.90 -4.51 8.33
CA LEU A 23 -3.21 -5.13 8.09
C LEU A 23 -3.29 -6.56 8.65
N ALA A 24 -2.20 -7.34 8.54
CA ALA A 24 -2.12 -8.68 9.10
C ALA A 24 -2.29 -8.70 10.64
N VAL A 25 -1.80 -7.68 11.32
CA VAL A 25 -2.04 -7.47 12.76
C VAL A 25 -3.46 -6.97 13.00
N MET A 26 -3.92 -5.97 12.25
CA MET A 26 -5.23 -5.35 12.42
C MET A 26 -6.39 -6.30 12.17
N LYS A 27 -6.22 -7.31 11.34
CA LYS A 27 -7.26 -8.33 11.04
C LYS A 27 -7.70 -9.12 12.28
N ASN A 28 -6.95 -9.03 13.38
CA ASN A 28 -7.35 -9.55 14.69
C ASN A 28 -8.35 -8.64 15.43
N HIS A 29 -8.60 -7.42 14.92
CA HIS A 29 -9.54 -6.49 15.54
C HIS A 29 -10.95 -6.68 14.98
N GLN A 30 -11.96 -6.66 15.84
CA GLN A 30 -13.37 -6.85 15.45
C GLN A 30 -13.89 -5.79 14.47
N ASN A 31 -13.31 -4.59 14.46
CA ASN A 31 -13.69 -3.50 13.57
C ASN A 31 -12.74 -3.35 12.36
N TYR A 32 -11.98 -4.37 12.00
CA TYR A 32 -11.06 -4.33 10.86
C TYR A 32 -11.77 -4.00 9.55
N ASP A 33 -12.92 -4.63 9.29
CA ASP A 33 -13.69 -4.42 8.06
C ASP A 33 -14.26 -3.00 7.98
N ASP A 34 -14.75 -2.46 9.10
CA ASP A 34 -15.23 -1.09 9.18
C ASP A 34 -14.09 -0.08 8.98
N TRP A 35 -12.93 -0.35 9.56
CA TRP A 35 -11.73 0.45 9.32
C TRP A 35 -11.32 0.41 7.84
N LEU A 36 -11.27 -0.77 7.23
CA LEU A 36 -10.94 -0.93 5.82
C LEU A 36 -11.96 -0.20 4.92
N PHE A 37 -13.24 -0.23 5.30
CA PHE A 37 -14.29 0.52 4.63
C PHE A 37 -14.00 2.03 4.66
N ASN A 38 -13.61 2.56 5.80
CA ASN A 38 -13.39 3.99 5.98
C ASN A 38 -12.07 4.49 5.37
N HIS A 39 -11.03 3.67 5.37
CA HIS A 39 -9.66 4.08 5.05
C HIS A 39 -9.08 3.36 3.83
N GLY A 40 -9.59 2.18 3.48
CA GLY A 40 -9.09 1.43 2.33
C GLY A 40 -9.38 2.14 1.02
N GLY A 41 -8.37 2.28 0.19
CA GLY A 41 -8.45 2.87 -1.14
C GLY A 41 -7.06 3.03 -1.73
N VAL A 42 -6.99 3.30 -3.03
CA VAL A 42 -5.75 3.54 -3.75
C VAL A 42 -5.80 4.92 -4.36
N PHE A 43 -4.73 5.67 -4.21
CA PHE A 43 -4.55 6.98 -4.84
C PHE A 43 -3.29 6.97 -5.67
N MET A 44 -3.26 7.75 -6.73
CA MET A 44 -2.08 7.92 -7.57
C MET A 44 -1.40 9.24 -7.24
N ASP A 45 -0.08 9.22 -7.10
CA ASP A 45 0.73 10.44 -7.09
C ASP A 45 1.15 10.87 -8.50
N GLY A 46 1.81 12.02 -8.60
CA GLY A 46 2.28 12.55 -9.87
C GLY A 46 3.44 11.75 -10.51
N GLU A 47 3.99 10.76 -9.81
CA GLU A 47 5.09 9.89 -10.23
C GLU A 47 4.65 8.46 -10.54
N PHE A 48 3.35 8.23 -10.76
CA PHE A 48 2.73 6.93 -11.04
C PHE A 48 2.80 5.92 -9.89
N ASN A 49 3.06 6.39 -8.69
CA ASN A 49 2.95 5.54 -7.52
C ASN A 49 1.50 5.47 -7.06
N THR A 50 1.08 4.29 -6.63
CA THR A 50 -0.23 4.06 -6.03
C THR A 50 -0.05 3.75 -4.55
N TYR A 51 -0.88 4.38 -3.72
CA TYR A 51 -0.81 4.23 -2.26
C TYR A 51 -2.15 3.81 -1.72
N LEU A 52 -2.12 3.03 -0.64
CA LEU A 52 -3.30 2.75 0.16
C LEU A 52 -3.53 3.93 1.12
N GLY A 53 -4.77 4.37 1.26
CA GLY A 53 -5.16 5.41 2.20
C GLY A 53 -5.40 6.77 1.57
N ARG A 54 -5.96 7.67 2.37
CA ARG A 54 -6.52 8.95 1.92
C ARG A 54 -5.48 9.98 1.50
N PHE A 55 -4.23 9.85 1.95
CA PHE A 55 -3.26 10.93 1.90
C PHE A 55 -1.92 10.57 1.26
N GLY A 56 -1.83 9.40 0.61
CA GLY A 56 -0.66 9.04 -0.20
C GLY A 56 0.70 9.21 0.47
N GLN A 57 0.71 9.33 1.76
CA GLN A 57 1.96 9.37 2.47
C GLN A 57 2.42 7.94 2.65
N ARG A 58 3.60 7.66 2.15
CA ARG A 58 4.25 6.40 2.43
C ARG A 58 4.23 6.20 3.94
N TYR A 59 3.29 5.32 4.41
CA TYR A 59 3.36 4.69 5.73
C TYR A 59 3.32 5.64 6.92
N ARG A 60 2.37 6.58 6.99
CA ARG A 60 2.10 7.23 8.26
C ARG A 60 1.53 6.21 9.23
N MET A 61 2.18 6.08 10.38
CA MET A 61 1.70 5.21 11.46
C MET A 61 0.30 5.62 11.92
N GLU A 62 -0.02 6.90 11.84
CA GLU A 62 -1.34 7.47 12.15
C GLU A 62 -2.48 6.95 11.26
N ASP A 63 -2.16 6.51 10.03
CA ASP A 63 -3.17 6.00 9.09
C ASP A 63 -3.82 4.71 9.59
N PHE A 64 -3.14 3.95 10.45
CA PHE A 64 -3.63 2.71 11.06
C PHE A 64 -4.33 2.94 12.41
N SER A 65 -4.34 4.17 12.90
CA SER A 65 -5.18 4.61 14.01
C SER A 65 -6.68 4.56 13.60
N PRO A 66 -7.60 4.27 14.50
CA PRO A 66 -7.37 4.06 15.93
C PRO A 66 -7.04 2.61 16.32
N LEU A 67 -7.00 1.65 15.37
CA LEU A 67 -6.89 0.23 15.69
C LEU A 67 -5.48 -0.20 16.13
N LEU A 68 -4.43 0.50 15.67
CA LEU A 68 -3.06 0.27 16.08
C LEU A 68 -2.50 1.46 16.85
N GLU A 69 -1.70 1.16 17.86
CA GLU A 69 -0.84 2.11 18.55
C GLU A 69 0.62 1.74 18.28
N PHE A 70 1.42 2.73 17.88
CA PHE A 70 2.84 2.56 17.62
C PHE A 70 3.63 3.26 18.74
N ILE A 71 4.37 2.48 19.50
CA ILE A 71 5.14 2.94 20.64
C ILE A 71 6.63 2.80 20.29
N PRO A 72 7.35 3.92 20.07
CA PRO A 72 8.78 3.86 19.76
C PRO A 72 9.57 3.19 20.88
N VAL A 73 10.57 2.40 20.50
CA VAL A 73 11.55 1.82 21.41
C VAL A 73 12.87 2.57 21.22
N ASP A 74 13.43 3.10 22.31
CA ASP A 74 14.71 3.78 22.25
C ASP A 74 15.87 2.78 22.16
N TYR A 75 16.12 2.32 20.92
CA TYR A 75 17.19 1.38 20.60
C TYR A 75 18.60 1.91 20.92
N ARG A 76 18.77 3.23 21.08
CA ARG A 76 20.07 3.85 21.44
C ARG A 76 20.52 3.48 22.85
N THR A 77 19.60 2.95 23.66
CA THR A 77 19.93 2.43 24.99
C THR A 77 20.52 1.03 24.95
N PHE A 78 20.45 0.35 23.80
CA PHE A 78 20.98 -1.01 23.64
C PHE A 78 22.51 -0.97 23.63
N GLN A 79 23.11 -1.81 24.47
CA GLN A 79 24.57 -1.96 24.60
C GLN A 79 25.08 -3.10 23.71
N SER A 80 24.18 -3.98 23.29
CA SER A 80 24.51 -5.19 22.53
C SER A 80 23.31 -5.70 21.76
N GLY A 81 23.51 -6.58 20.78
CA GLY A 81 22.45 -7.31 20.10
C GLY A 81 21.58 -8.15 21.06
N GLU A 82 22.12 -8.55 22.21
CA GLU A 82 21.35 -9.25 23.23
C GLU A 82 20.30 -8.36 23.88
N ASP A 83 20.52 -7.06 23.99
CA ASP A 83 19.53 -6.09 24.48
C ASP A 83 18.37 -5.96 23.51
N LEU A 84 18.65 -5.94 22.19
CA LEU A 84 17.64 -6.00 21.15
C LEU A 84 16.74 -7.23 21.32
N ILE A 85 17.34 -8.42 21.42
CA ILE A 85 16.58 -9.66 21.58
C ILE A 85 15.79 -9.66 22.89
N ARG A 86 16.35 -9.13 23.98
CA ARG A 86 15.64 -9.01 25.28
C ARG A 86 14.42 -8.10 25.17
N ALA A 87 14.55 -6.96 24.48
CA ALA A 87 13.42 -6.07 24.22
C ALA A 87 12.35 -6.75 23.36
N MET A 88 12.71 -7.48 22.31
CA MET A 88 11.78 -8.26 21.50
C MET A 88 11.04 -9.31 22.32
N VAL A 89 11.77 -10.05 23.16
CA VAL A 89 11.18 -11.06 24.07
C VAL A 89 10.18 -10.43 25.00
N GLN A 90 10.51 -9.28 25.60
CA GLN A 90 9.63 -8.56 26.50
C GLN A 90 8.35 -8.12 25.78
N ILE A 91 8.47 -7.42 24.65
CA ILE A 91 7.34 -6.88 23.89
C ILE A 91 6.37 -8.01 23.48
N LEU A 92 6.89 -9.08 22.88
CA LEU A 92 6.08 -10.21 22.47
C LEU A 92 5.45 -10.96 23.66
N SER A 93 6.12 -11.01 24.84
CA SER A 93 5.56 -11.61 26.04
C SER A 93 4.38 -10.82 26.61
N GLU A 94 4.39 -9.50 26.44
CA GLU A 94 3.32 -8.60 26.84
C GLU A 94 2.12 -8.62 25.89
N GLY A 95 2.24 -9.29 24.74
CA GLY A 95 1.16 -9.43 23.76
C GLY A 95 1.17 -8.39 22.63
N ASP A 96 2.23 -7.61 22.53
CA ASP A 96 2.43 -6.63 21.48
C ASP A 96 3.38 -7.20 20.41
N TYR A 97 3.29 -6.69 19.15
CA TYR A 97 4.17 -7.08 18.06
C TYR A 97 5.39 -6.18 18.01
N VAL A 98 6.46 -6.67 17.38
CA VAL A 98 7.69 -5.88 17.18
C VAL A 98 7.80 -5.51 15.72
N LEU A 99 7.78 -4.21 15.41
CA LEU A 99 8.20 -3.67 14.13
C LEU A 99 9.69 -3.35 14.25
N LEU A 100 10.50 -3.94 13.38
CA LEU A 100 11.94 -3.74 13.36
C LEU A 100 12.40 -3.43 11.95
N GLU A 101 13.14 -2.36 11.77
CA GLU A 101 13.85 -2.09 10.52
C GLU A 101 15.13 -2.92 10.48
N GLN A 102 15.36 -3.57 9.36
CA GLN A 102 16.50 -4.45 9.14
C GLN A 102 17.24 -4.06 7.86
N GLY A 103 18.56 -4.17 7.87
CA GLY A 103 19.39 -4.00 6.69
C GLY A 103 19.71 -5.35 6.07
N TYR A 104 19.51 -5.47 4.77
CA TYR A 104 19.86 -6.67 4.00
C TYR A 104 20.83 -6.30 2.89
N PRO A 105 21.86 -7.13 2.62
CA PRO A 105 22.67 -6.97 1.42
C PRO A 105 21.74 -6.99 0.20
N ASN A 106 21.84 -5.96 -0.63
CA ASN A 106 21.03 -5.90 -1.84
C ASN A 106 21.46 -7.01 -2.80
N LYS A 107 20.59 -7.99 -2.98
CA LYS A 107 20.78 -9.08 -3.96
C LYS A 107 20.30 -8.69 -5.35
N ASN A 108 19.84 -7.45 -5.54
CA ASN A 108 19.37 -6.98 -6.82
C ASN A 108 20.60 -6.64 -7.69
N THR A 109 20.72 -7.27 -8.84
CA THR A 109 21.84 -7.11 -9.76
C THR A 109 21.98 -5.70 -10.36
N PHE A 110 21.01 -4.82 -10.16
CA PHE A 110 21.01 -3.45 -10.69
C PHE A 110 21.77 -2.46 -9.81
N ILE A 111 21.90 -2.71 -8.49
CA ILE A 111 22.67 -1.88 -7.55
C ILE A 111 23.33 -2.85 -6.53
N PRO A 112 24.45 -3.51 -6.93
CA PRO A 112 24.99 -4.64 -6.17
C PRO A 112 25.56 -4.29 -4.80
N ASP A 113 25.95 -3.04 -4.56
CA ASP A 113 26.65 -2.59 -3.36
C ASP A 113 25.78 -1.81 -2.37
N GLU A 114 24.48 -1.64 -2.66
CA GLU A 114 23.55 -0.94 -1.77
C GLU A 114 22.94 -1.88 -0.74
N LEU A 115 22.81 -1.36 0.47
CA LEU A 115 22.05 -2.00 1.53
C LEU A 115 20.56 -1.74 1.31
N TRP A 116 19.75 -2.80 1.33
CA TRP A 116 18.30 -2.65 1.29
C TRP A 116 17.76 -2.59 2.72
N LEU A 117 17.22 -1.44 3.09
CA LEU A 117 16.52 -1.27 4.36
C LEU A 117 15.05 -1.66 4.20
N HIS A 118 14.57 -2.48 5.11
CA HIS A 118 13.18 -2.95 5.08
C HIS A 118 12.64 -3.16 6.49
N GLU A 119 11.44 -2.65 6.75
CA GLU A 119 10.75 -2.95 8.01
C GLU A 119 10.15 -4.37 7.97
N THR A 120 10.14 -5.01 9.13
CA THR A 120 9.59 -6.35 9.32
C THR A 120 8.85 -6.41 10.65
N VAL A 121 7.72 -7.13 10.69
CA VAL A 121 6.95 -7.36 11.93
C VAL A 121 7.23 -8.76 12.47
N PHE A 122 7.75 -8.83 13.67
CA PHE A 122 7.87 -10.09 14.40
C PHE A 122 6.63 -10.33 15.26
N TYR A 123 6.06 -11.53 15.15
CA TYR A 123 4.85 -11.93 15.84
C TYR A 123 5.04 -13.19 16.70
N ALA A 124 6.18 -13.88 16.57
CA ALA A 124 6.49 -15.05 17.39
C ALA A 124 7.96 -15.11 17.76
N ILE A 125 8.27 -15.73 18.91
CA ILE A 125 9.62 -15.90 19.41
C ILE A 125 9.75 -17.20 20.21
N ASP A 126 10.87 -17.91 20.02
CA ASP A 126 11.24 -19.09 20.79
C ASP A 126 12.65 -18.93 21.37
N THR A 127 12.73 -18.62 22.68
CA THR A 127 14.02 -18.39 23.35
C THR A 127 14.85 -19.65 23.53
N LYS A 128 14.24 -20.86 23.45
CA LYS A 128 14.97 -22.14 23.53
C LYS A 128 15.66 -22.44 22.21
N LYS A 129 14.95 -22.21 21.10
CA LYS A 129 15.50 -22.35 19.75
C LYS A 129 16.37 -21.17 19.33
N LYS A 130 16.28 -20.04 20.03
CA LYS A 130 16.89 -18.75 19.66
C LYS A 130 16.43 -18.27 18.29
N THR A 131 15.13 -18.33 18.04
CA THR A 131 14.52 -17.91 16.78
C THR A 131 13.31 -16.99 17.00
N ALA A 132 12.97 -16.18 15.98
CA ALA A 132 11.74 -15.42 15.92
C ALA A 132 11.12 -15.54 14.52
N CYS A 133 9.78 -15.41 14.44
CA CYS A 133 9.04 -15.52 13.19
C CYS A 133 8.55 -14.16 12.73
N SER A 134 8.72 -13.93 11.43
CA SER A 134 8.25 -12.77 10.69
C SER A 134 7.65 -13.21 9.35
N PRO A 135 6.84 -12.37 8.67
CA PRO A 135 6.47 -12.62 7.28
C PRO A 135 7.65 -12.32 6.34
N ASP A 136 7.72 -13.07 5.25
CA ASP A 136 8.66 -12.88 4.17
C ASP A 136 7.95 -13.05 2.82
N LEU A 137 8.24 -12.16 1.88
CA LEU A 137 7.67 -12.21 0.53
C LEU A 137 8.51 -13.11 -0.36
N ARG A 138 8.00 -14.29 -0.67
CA ARG A 138 8.65 -15.24 -1.57
C ARG A 138 7.76 -15.60 -2.75
N ASN A 139 8.29 -15.48 -3.95
CA ASN A 139 7.55 -15.81 -5.18
C ASN A 139 6.19 -15.10 -5.30
N GLY A 140 6.08 -13.87 -4.81
CA GLY A 140 4.85 -13.08 -4.85
C GLY A 140 3.81 -13.44 -3.76
N HIS A 141 4.18 -14.27 -2.79
CA HIS A 141 3.33 -14.65 -1.67
C HIS A 141 4.04 -14.43 -0.34
N PHE A 142 3.30 -13.92 0.64
CA PHE A 142 3.80 -13.86 2.01
C PHE A 142 3.70 -15.23 2.67
N SER A 143 4.78 -15.62 3.34
CA SER A 143 4.87 -16.85 4.12
C SER A 143 5.67 -16.60 5.40
N GLU A 144 5.54 -17.51 6.37
CA GLU A 144 6.34 -17.46 7.58
C GLU A 144 7.82 -17.65 7.28
N ARG A 145 8.65 -16.79 7.87
CA ARG A 145 10.11 -16.92 7.94
C ARG A 145 10.53 -17.04 9.39
N GLU A 146 11.20 -18.12 9.73
CA GLU A 146 11.93 -18.25 10.99
C GLU A 146 13.33 -17.70 10.81
N GLN A 147 13.72 -16.72 11.65
CA GLN A 147 15.04 -16.09 11.68
C GLN A 147 15.74 -16.44 12.98
N SER A 148 17.04 -16.72 12.94
CA SER A 148 17.84 -16.87 14.17
C SER A 148 18.06 -15.52 14.84
N PHE A 149 18.31 -15.52 16.15
CA PHE A 149 18.66 -14.29 16.87
C PHE A 149 19.92 -13.64 16.33
N GLU A 150 20.90 -14.43 15.92
CA GLU A 150 22.13 -13.95 15.28
C GLU A 150 21.82 -13.21 13.97
N GLU A 151 21.02 -13.81 13.08
CA GLU A 151 20.58 -13.17 11.83
C GLU A 151 19.85 -11.85 12.07
N ILE A 152 18.99 -11.79 13.09
CA ILE A 152 18.24 -10.57 13.45
C ILE A 152 19.20 -9.48 13.92
N ILE A 153 20.17 -9.83 14.75
CA ILE A 153 21.21 -8.92 15.26
C ILE A 153 22.04 -8.38 14.10
N ASP A 154 22.55 -9.26 13.24
CA ASP A 154 23.37 -8.89 12.08
C ASP A 154 22.65 -7.91 11.15
N CYS A 155 21.37 -8.20 10.83
CA CYS A 155 20.55 -7.33 10.00
C CYS A 155 20.25 -5.97 10.67
N HIS A 156 20.12 -5.92 11.99
CA HIS A 156 19.94 -4.68 12.73
C HIS A 156 21.23 -3.85 12.77
N GLU A 157 22.40 -4.48 13.00
CA GLU A 157 23.70 -3.83 12.97
C GLU A 157 24.03 -3.25 11.60
N LEU A 158 23.70 -3.97 10.52
CA LEU A 158 23.84 -3.46 9.15
C LEU A 158 22.99 -2.19 8.94
N MET A 159 21.77 -2.16 9.45
CA MET A 159 20.92 -0.99 9.39
C MET A 159 21.50 0.19 10.18
N LEU A 160 21.99 -0.04 11.40
CA LEU A 160 22.61 1.01 12.21
C LEU A 160 23.84 1.60 11.52
N LYS A 161 24.69 0.75 10.97
CA LYS A 161 25.87 1.18 10.20
C LYS A 161 25.49 2.01 8.99
N PHE A 162 24.43 1.62 8.25
CA PHE A 162 23.94 2.41 7.12
C PHE A 162 23.57 3.83 7.57
N TYR A 163 22.88 3.99 8.71
CA TYR A 163 22.51 5.30 9.22
C TYR A 163 23.69 6.11 9.73
N GLU A 164 24.72 5.48 10.26
CA GLU A 164 25.98 6.14 10.64
C GLU A 164 26.72 6.68 9.42
N ASP A 165 26.83 5.87 8.37
CA ASP A 165 27.50 6.23 7.11
C ASP A 165 26.72 7.30 6.31
N HIS A 166 25.39 7.40 6.52
CA HIS A 166 24.49 8.32 5.83
C HIS A 166 23.82 9.28 6.81
N ALA A 167 24.60 10.14 7.46
CA ALA A 167 24.14 11.06 8.49
C ALA A 167 23.00 12.01 8.07
N CYS A 168 22.84 12.29 6.77
CA CYS A 168 21.71 13.02 6.21
C CYS A 168 20.37 12.29 6.43
N PHE A 169 20.37 10.95 6.47
CA PHE A 169 19.20 10.14 6.78
C PHE A 169 18.98 9.98 8.29
N ALA A 170 20.03 9.99 9.11
CA ALA A 170 19.93 9.81 10.56
C ALA A 170 19.07 10.87 11.27
N GLY A 171 19.02 12.10 10.73
CA GLY A 171 18.14 13.17 11.20
C GLY A 171 16.67 12.96 10.81
N GLN A 172 16.44 12.37 9.64
CA GLN A 172 15.12 12.18 9.04
C GLN A 172 14.40 10.92 9.57
N VAL A 173 15.17 9.88 9.90
CA VAL A 173 14.66 8.66 10.54
C VAL A 173 14.02 8.95 11.90
N ARG A 174 14.44 10.01 12.59
CA ARG A 174 13.88 10.40 13.89
C ARG A 174 12.42 10.89 13.80
N GLU A 175 11.99 11.36 12.63
CA GLU A 175 10.65 11.95 12.49
C GLU A 175 9.62 11.00 11.88
N HIS A 176 10.02 10.02 11.05
CA HIS A 176 9.07 9.26 10.24
C HIS A 176 9.27 7.73 10.18
N ALA A 177 10.40 7.20 10.60
CA ALA A 177 10.61 5.75 10.70
C ALA A 177 11.34 5.44 12.00
N PHE A 178 10.71 4.66 12.85
CA PHE A 178 11.35 4.18 14.07
C PHE A 178 12.09 2.89 13.73
N PRO A 179 13.43 2.81 13.93
CA PRO A 179 14.19 1.58 13.70
C PRO A 179 13.63 0.38 14.48
N MET A 180 13.00 0.66 15.61
CA MET A 180 12.24 -0.32 16.38
C MET A 180 10.99 0.32 16.98
N CYS A 181 9.87 -0.38 16.86
CA CYS A 181 8.59 0.07 17.38
C CYS A 181 7.80 -1.12 17.93
N ARG A 182 7.11 -0.90 19.04
CA ARG A 182 6.07 -1.80 19.55
C ARG A 182 4.77 -1.49 18.82
N ILE A 183 4.11 -2.48 18.27
CA ILE A 183 2.76 -2.37 17.71
C ILE A 183 1.79 -3.03 18.69
N ARG A 184 0.84 -2.25 19.18
CA ARG A 184 -0.24 -2.69 20.04
C ARG A 184 -1.57 -2.64 19.31
N LEU A 185 -2.31 -3.76 19.34
CA LEU A 185 -3.68 -3.79 18.87
C LEU A 185 -4.60 -3.21 19.96
N ARG A 186 -5.38 -2.18 19.63
CA ARG A 186 -6.23 -1.45 20.56
C ARG A 186 -7.64 -2.02 20.58
N HIS A 187 -7.88 -3.00 21.45
CA HIS A 187 -9.19 -3.66 21.56
C HIS A 187 -10.31 -2.79 22.16
N ASP A 188 -9.96 -1.66 22.78
CA ASP A 188 -10.88 -0.71 23.41
C ASP A 188 -11.46 0.32 22.44
N THR A 189 -10.93 0.40 21.23
CA THR A 189 -11.38 1.34 20.22
C THR A 189 -12.52 0.78 19.40
N ARG A 190 -13.40 1.69 18.94
CA ARG A 190 -14.49 1.37 18.02
C ARG A 190 -14.30 2.18 16.75
N GLU A 191 -14.44 1.50 15.64
CA GLU A 191 -14.54 2.08 14.32
C GLU A 191 -15.80 1.53 13.70
N GLU A 192 -16.65 2.38 13.16
CA GLU A 192 -17.88 1.98 12.47
C GLU A 192 -17.83 2.47 11.03
N ALA A 193 -18.35 1.68 10.09
CA ALA A 193 -18.40 2.03 8.68
C ALA A 193 -19.14 3.35 8.46
N ASN A 194 -18.44 4.35 7.92
CA ASN A 194 -18.99 5.68 7.69
C ASN A 194 -19.36 5.87 6.22
N MET A 195 -20.64 5.66 5.90
CA MET A 195 -21.16 5.73 4.53
C MET A 195 -20.99 7.11 3.89
N LEU A 196 -21.14 8.18 4.67
CA LEU A 196 -20.99 9.55 4.15
C LEU A 196 -19.52 9.85 3.82
N ARG A 197 -18.59 9.41 4.66
CA ARG A 197 -17.14 9.53 4.40
C ARG A 197 -16.75 8.77 3.13
N PHE A 198 -17.23 7.55 2.98
CA PHE A 198 -16.97 6.75 1.77
C PHE A 198 -17.55 7.41 0.52
N PHE A 199 -18.77 7.91 0.61
CA PHE A 199 -19.40 8.68 -0.47
C PHE A 199 -18.53 9.87 -0.90
N HIS A 200 -18.08 10.69 0.03
CA HIS A 200 -17.20 11.83 -0.28
C HIS A 200 -15.84 11.41 -0.85
N MET A 201 -15.28 10.30 -0.38
CA MET A 201 -14.05 9.74 -0.99
C MET A 201 -14.28 9.37 -2.45
N LEU A 202 -15.38 8.70 -2.77
CA LEU A 202 -15.74 8.35 -4.15
C LEU A 202 -16.00 9.59 -5.00
N GLU A 203 -16.67 10.62 -4.46
CA GLU A 203 -16.88 11.90 -5.18
C GLU A 203 -15.53 12.55 -5.54
N GLN A 204 -14.60 12.59 -4.59
CA GLN A 204 -13.26 13.15 -4.82
C GLN A 204 -12.48 12.34 -5.85
N ASP A 205 -12.52 11.01 -5.75
CA ASP A 205 -11.89 10.11 -6.70
C ASP A 205 -12.49 10.27 -8.10
N PHE A 206 -13.80 10.28 -8.21
CA PHE A 206 -14.51 10.47 -9.47
C PHE A 206 -14.27 11.86 -10.07
N ALA A 207 -14.22 12.91 -9.28
CA ALA A 207 -13.93 14.26 -9.74
C ALA A 207 -12.47 14.45 -10.18
N SER A 208 -11.64 13.43 -10.06
CA SER A 208 -10.19 13.51 -10.32
C SER A 208 -9.54 14.67 -9.53
N GLY A 209 -9.98 14.83 -8.29
CA GLY A 209 -9.60 15.96 -7.44
C GLY A 209 -8.12 15.98 -7.14
N LYS A 210 -7.51 17.14 -7.33
CA LYS A 210 -6.13 17.38 -6.89
C LYS A 210 -6.15 17.58 -5.38
N THR A 211 -5.57 16.64 -4.65
CA THR A 211 -5.25 16.85 -3.24
C THR A 211 -3.75 17.08 -3.13
N THR A 212 -3.34 18.21 -2.64
CA THR A 212 -1.94 18.49 -2.34
C THR A 212 -1.65 18.02 -0.93
N THR A 213 -0.64 17.19 -0.78
CA THR A 213 -0.11 16.80 0.53
C THR A 213 1.37 17.11 0.54
N ASP A 214 1.81 17.83 1.57
CA ASP A 214 3.22 18.06 1.80
C ASP A 214 3.83 16.77 2.34
N TYR A 215 4.95 16.36 1.78
CA TYR A 215 5.73 15.25 2.30
C TYR A 215 7.21 15.55 2.17
N PHE A 216 7.99 14.92 3.03
CA PHE A 216 9.42 15.04 2.99
C PHE A 216 10.03 13.94 2.09
N ASP A 217 10.64 14.37 0.98
CA ASP A 217 11.38 13.48 0.08
C ASP A 217 12.72 13.13 0.75
N ARG A 218 12.84 11.90 1.21
CA ARG A 218 14.04 11.42 1.88
C ARG A 218 15.26 11.40 0.97
N ASP A 219 15.07 11.01 -0.29
CA ASP A 219 16.16 10.84 -1.24
C ASP A 219 16.76 12.19 -1.65
N GLN A 220 15.93 13.25 -1.62
CA GLN A 220 16.36 14.60 -2.00
C GLN A 220 16.50 15.56 -0.81
N GLY A 221 16.17 15.13 0.42
CA GLY A 221 16.31 15.93 1.63
C GLY A 221 15.47 17.22 1.60
N ARG A 222 14.31 17.22 0.92
CA ARG A 222 13.46 18.41 0.76
C ARG A 222 11.98 18.10 0.88
N GLU A 223 11.19 19.09 1.28
CA GLU A 223 9.75 19.02 1.20
C GLU A 223 9.29 19.05 -0.26
N ARG A 224 8.38 18.15 -0.62
CA ARG A 224 7.68 18.11 -1.89
C ARG A 224 6.18 18.15 -1.67
N GLN A 225 5.47 18.68 -2.65
CA GLN A 225 4.01 18.57 -2.73
C GLN A 225 3.62 17.52 -3.75
N TYR A 226 2.90 16.50 -3.29
CA TYR A 226 2.25 15.58 -4.19
C TYR A 226 0.86 16.07 -4.58
N VAL A 227 0.56 15.93 -5.85
CA VAL A 227 -0.78 16.17 -6.38
C VAL A 227 -1.39 14.82 -6.66
N TYR A 228 -2.31 14.39 -5.79
CA TYR A 228 -3.06 13.16 -6.01
C TYR A 228 -4.16 13.42 -7.02
N ARG A 229 -4.26 12.50 -7.97
CA ARG A 229 -5.39 12.38 -8.88
C ARG A 229 -6.22 11.19 -8.41
N GLY A 230 -7.46 11.05 -8.88
CA GLY A 230 -8.28 9.88 -8.57
C GLY A 230 -7.61 8.58 -9.01
N ALA A 231 -7.98 7.45 -8.41
CA ALA A 231 -7.33 6.16 -8.64
C ALA A 231 -7.30 5.78 -10.14
N SER A 232 -8.38 6.03 -10.87
CA SER A 232 -8.46 5.76 -12.32
C SER A 232 -7.48 6.57 -13.18
N GLU A 233 -6.95 7.68 -12.68
CA GLU A 233 -5.99 8.50 -13.42
C GLU A 233 -4.64 7.80 -13.65
N ILE A 234 -4.36 6.71 -12.93
CA ILE A 234 -3.17 5.89 -13.17
C ILE A 234 -3.16 5.36 -14.62
N PHE A 235 -4.31 4.95 -15.14
CA PHE A 235 -4.40 4.41 -16.51
C PHE A 235 -4.07 5.48 -17.55
N ARG A 236 -4.57 6.69 -17.33
CA ARG A 236 -4.27 7.83 -18.18
C ARG A 236 -2.81 8.23 -18.08
N GLY A 237 -2.25 8.28 -16.88
CA GLY A 237 -0.85 8.59 -16.67
C GLY A 237 0.07 7.59 -17.40
N TYR A 238 -0.23 6.29 -17.34
CA TYR A 238 0.52 5.28 -18.07
C TYR A 238 0.38 5.42 -19.59
N ARG A 239 -0.79 5.81 -20.11
CA ARG A 239 -0.95 6.09 -21.55
C ARG A 239 -0.08 7.27 -21.98
N GLU A 240 -0.15 8.38 -21.24
CA GLU A 240 0.67 9.57 -21.53
C GLU A 240 2.16 9.23 -21.46
N TRP A 241 2.57 8.38 -20.52
CA TRP A 241 3.96 7.95 -20.40
C TRP A 241 4.39 7.02 -21.54
N LEU A 242 3.54 6.10 -22.00
CA LEU A 242 3.85 5.23 -23.14
C LEU A 242 4.18 6.00 -24.42
N ASP A 243 3.67 7.22 -24.56
CA ASP A 243 3.96 8.10 -25.71
C ASP A 243 5.32 8.82 -25.57
N THR A 244 5.98 8.73 -24.43
CA THR A 244 7.27 9.40 -24.20
C THR A 244 8.46 8.58 -24.70
N ARG A 245 9.61 9.25 -24.87
CA ARG A 245 10.87 8.54 -25.14
C ARG A 245 11.35 7.71 -23.96
N GLU A 246 11.05 8.15 -22.74
CA GLU A 246 11.43 7.44 -21.51
C GLU A 246 10.81 6.04 -21.45
N ALA A 247 9.61 5.85 -22.01
CA ALA A 247 9.00 4.53 -22.09
C ALA A 247 9.83 3.52 -22.92
N ARG A 248 10.75 3.99 -23.76
CA ARG A 248 11.66 3.13 -24.53
C ARG A 248 12.95 2.83 -23.80
N ASP A 249 13.24 3.56 -22.71
CA ASP A 249 14.39 3.31 -21.85
C ASP A 249 14.15 2.10 -20.94
N PRO A 250 14.99 1.04 -20.98
CA PRO A 250 14.87 -0.10 -20.11
C PRO A 250 14.92 0.25 -18.62
N GLU A 251 15.75 1.20 -18.22
CA GLU A 251 15.90 1.63 -16.84
C GLU A 251 14.63 2.33 -16.36
N ALA A 252 14.10 3.28 -17.15
CA ALA A 252 12.85 3.96 -16.82
C ALA A 252 11.67 2.99 -16.71
N ARG A 253 11.57 1.97 -17.58
CA ARG A 253 10.54 0.92 -17.46
C ARG A 253 10.65 0.15 -16.15
N MET A 254 11.86 -0.15 -15.71
CA MET A 254 12.12 -0.86 -14.45
C MET A 254 11.82 0.01 -13.22
N TRP A 255 11.93 1.34 -13.33
CA TRP A 255 11.56 2.26 -12.27
C TRP A 255 10.05 2.46 -12.16
N ILE A 256 9.37 2.72 -13.27
CA ILE A 256 7.92 3.00 -13.31
C ILE A 256 7.10 1.75 -12.93
N ARG A 257 7.54 0.55 -13.36
CA ARG A 257 6.90 -0.73 -13.01
C ARG A 257 5.39 -0.71 -13.19
N MET A 258 4.91 -0.42 -14.39
CA MET A 258 3.47 -0.37 -14.71
C MET A 258 2.73 -1.63 -14.23
N SER A 259 3.33 -2.82 -14.43
CA SER A 259 2.75 -4.09 -13.97
C SER A 259 2.53 -4.14 -12.45
N HIS A 260 3.39 -3.49 -11.67
CA HIS A 260 3.25 -3.37 -10.22
C HIS A 260 2.15 -2.37 -9.84
N GLY A 261 2.09 -1.22 -10.51
CA GLY A 261 1.00 -0.26 -10.30
C GLY A 261 -0.37 -0.86 -10.65
N VAL A 262 -0.46 -1.61 -11.74
CA VAL A 262 -1.69 -2.35 -12.10
C VAL A 262 -2.03 -3.42 -11.04
N PHE A 263 -1.03 -4.07 -10.45
CA PHE A 263 -1.25 -5.00 -9.35
C PHE A 263 -1.87 -4.32 -8.12
N LYS A 264 -1.36 -3.15 -7.74
CA LYS A 264 -1.97 -2.34 -6.66
C LYS A 264 -3.43 -2.00 -6.98
N TYR A 265 -3.72 -1.73 -8.25
CA TYR A 265 -5.10 -1.45 -8.67
C TYR A 265 -6.02 -2.68 -8.60
N ILE A 266 -5.52 -3.88 -8.88
CA ILE A 266 -6.26 -5.13 -8.67
C ILE A 266 -6.68 -5.28 -7.20
N GLU A 267 -5.81 -4.93 -6.26
CA GLU A 267 -6.12 -4.92 -4.83
C GLU A 267 -7.15 -3.85 -4.47
N HIS A 268 -7.05 -2.67 -5.09
CA HIS A 268 -8.09 -1.64 -4.95
C HIS A 268 -9.47 -2.16 -5.36
N VAL A 269 -9.57 -2.90 -6.47
CA VAL A 269 -10.83 -3.53 -6.92
C VAL A 269 -11.34 -4.54 -5.88
N ALA A 270 -10.46 -5.30 -5.24
CA ALA A 270 -10.84 -6.23 -4.17
C ALA A 270 -11.40 -5.47 -2.95
N ILE A 271 -10.77 -4.36 -2.56
CA ILE A 271 -11.28 -3.47 -1.50
C ILE A 271 -12.65 -2.89 -1.87
N LEU A 272 -12.84 -2.41 -3.09
CA LEU A 272 -14.14 -1.88 -3.57
C LEU A 272 -15.23 -2.95 -3.50
N ARG A 273 -14.92 -4.20 -3.84
CA ARG A 273 -15.84 -5.33 -3.72
C ARG A 273 -16.27 -5.55 -2.26
N LYS A 274 -15.32 -5.58 -1.35
CA LYS A 274 -15.58 -5.71 0.09
C LYS A 274 -16.43 -4.56 0.62
N LYS A 275 -16.16 -3.32 0.18
CA LYS A 275 -16.99 -2.16 0.52
C LYS A 275 -18.42 -2.30 0.00
N ALA A 276 -18.63 -2.82 -1.21
CA ALA A 276 -19.96 -3.10 -1.73
C ALA A 276 -20.72 -4.16 -0.90
N GLU A 277 -20.02 -5.15 -0.36
CA GLU A 277 -20.58 -6.15 0.56
C GLU A 277 -21.02 -5.49 1.88
N ILE A 278 -20.20 -4.62 2.46
CA ILE A 278 -20.52 -3.87 3.69
C ILE A 278 -21.74 -2.97 3.44
N LEU A 279 -21.81 -2.26 2.30
CA LEU A 279 -22.99 -1.46 1.91
C LEU A 279 -24.24 -2.33 1.85
N SER A 280 -24.14 -3.54 1.29
CA SER A 280 -25.28 -4.45 1.22
C SER A 280 -25.77 -4.87 2.59
N HIS A 281 -24.87 -5.16 3.53
CA HIS A 281 -25.21 -5.47 4.92
C HIS A 281 -25.84 -4.27 5.65
N ALA A 282 -25.45 -3.05 5.29
CA ALA A 282 -26.04 -1.81 5.81
C ALA A 282 -27.39 -1.42 5.17
N GLY A 283 -27.98 -2.29 4.36
CA GLY A 283 -29.27 -2.06 3.70
C GLY A 283 -29.19 -1.23 2.41
N MET A 284 -27.99 -1.03 1.86
CA MET A 284 -27.72 -0.39 0.57
C MET A 284 -27.16 -1.39 -0.44
N PRO A 285 -27.94 -2.39 -0.88
CA PRO A 285 -27.43 -3.46 -1.72
C PRO A 285 -26.95 -2.91 -3.08
N PHE A 286 -25.69 -3.21 -3.42
CA PHE A 286 -25.10 -2.84 -4.69
C PHE A 286 -24.45 -4.07 -5.35
N ASP A 287 -24.72 -4.29 -6.65
CA ASP A 287 -24.16 -5.43 -7.38
C ASP A 287 -22.70 -5.17 -7.80
N PRO A 288 -21.72 -5.88 -7.25
CA PRO A 288 -20.32 -5.70 -7.60
C PRO A 288 -19.90 -6.41 -8.89
N LYS A 289 -20.83 -7.10 -9.60
CA LYS A 289 -20.48 -7.86 -10.82
C LYS A 289 -19.71 -7.07 -11.88
N PRO A 290 -19.97 -5.77 -12.11
CA PRO A 290 -19.17 -4.99 -13.06
C PRO A 290 -17.66 -4.98 -12.73
N LEU A 291 -17.26 -5.15 -11.45
CA LEU A 291 -15.87 -5.30 -11.07
C LEU A 291 -15.19 -6.56 -11.61
N ASN A 292 -15.95 -7.59 -12.02
CA ASN A 292 -15.36 -8.80 -12.61
C ASN A 292 -14.71 -8.49 -13.95
N ALA A 293 -15.41 -7.74 -14.82
CA ALA A 293 -14.87 -7.33 -16.11
C ALA A 293 -13.63 -6.41 -15.95
N LEU A 294 -13.66 -5.49 -15.00
CA LEU A 294 -12.50 -4.66 -14.68
C LEU A 294 -11.33 -5.53 -14.20
N GLN A 295 -11.56 -6.47 -13.31
CA GLN A 295 -10.53 -7.35 -12.77
C GLN A 295 -9.89 -8.23 -13.87
N GLU A 296 -10.68 -8.74 -14.81
CA GLU A 296 -10.19 -9.50 -15.98
C GLU A 296 -9.31 -8.60 -16.88
N THR A 297 -9.78 -7.37 -17.18
CA THR A 297 -9.01 -6.41 -17.96
C THR A 297 -7.68 -6.08 -17.27
N LEU A 298 -7.69 -5.84 -15.96
CA LEU A 298 -6.49 -5.58 -15.18
C LEU A 298 -5.52 -6.76 -15.15
N GLY A 299 -6.03 -7.99 -15.08
CA GLY A 299 -5.22 -9.20 -15.16
C GLY A 299 -4.48 -9.31 -16.49
N LEU A 300 -5.17 -9.05 -17.60
CA LEU A 300 -4.58 -9.00 -18.94
C LEU A 300 -3.58 -7.84 -19.07
N LEU A 301 -3.96 -6.66 -18.64
CA LEU A 301 -3.09 -5.47 -18.65
C LEU A 301 -1.78 -5.72 -17.89
N ARG A 302 -1.86 -6.30 -16.68
CA ARG A 302 -0.69 -6.65 -15.88
C ARG A 302 0.23 -7.62 -16.61
N ALA A 303 -0.33 -8.67 -17.22
CA ALA A 303 0.45 -9.67 -17.94
C ALA A 303 1.16 -9.08 -19.16
N VAL A 304 0.47 -8.21 -19.93
CA VAL A 304 1.06 -7.55 -21.11
C VAL A 304 2.12 -6.53 -20.67
N ALA A 305 1.83 -5.73 -19.62
CA ALA A 305 2.77 -4.78 -19.05
C ALA A 305 4.06 -5.46 -18.56
N PHE A 306 3.93 -6.55 -17.81
CA PHE A 306 5.08 -7.32 -17.34
C PHE A 306 5.93 -7.86 -18.47
N LYS A 307 5.30 -8.36 -19.55
CA LYS A 307 6.03 -8.82 -20.74
C LYS A 307 6.77 -7.67 -21.40
N TRP A 308 6.09 -6.54 -21.62
CA TRP A 308 6.68 -5.36 -22.25
C TRP A 308 7.83 -4.77 -21.44
N GLU A 309 7.67 -4.65 -20.12
CA GLU A 309 8.73 -4.17 -19.22
C GLU A 309 10.04 -4.97 -19.38
N ARG A 310 9.91 -6.29 -19.55
CA ARG A 310 11.07 -7.18 -19.67
C ARG A 310 11.67 -7.26 -21.06
N THR A 311 10.85 -7.16 -22.09
CA THR A 311 11.30 -7.38 -23.48
C THR A 311 11.54 -6.09 -24.24
N GLY A 312 10.90 -4.99 -23.84
CA GLY A 312 10.90 -3.74 -24.62
C GLY A 312 10.21 -3.86 -25.97
N ASP A 313 9.34 -4.87 -26.16
CA ASP A 313 8.67 -5.16 -27.43
C ASP A 313 7.58 -4.10 -27.70
N ASP A 314 7.89 -3.14 -28.56
CA ASP A 314 7.00 -2.04 -28.92
C ASP A 314 5.71 -2.50 -29.64
N GLU A 315 5.65 -3.72 -30.17
CA GLU A 315 4.44 -4.29 -30.75
C GLU A 315 3.35 -4.52 -29.70
N LEU A 316 3.72 -4.54 -28.41
CA LEU A 316 2.77 -4.65 -27.31
C LEU A 316 2.10 -3.34 -26.93
N ILE A 317 2.65 -2.18 -27.33
CA ILE A 317 2.16 -0.85 -26.93
C ILE A 317 0.71 -0.59 -27.35
N PRO A 318 0.28 -0.90 -28.61
CA PRO A 318 -1.12 -0.71 -28.99
C PRO A 318 -2.10 -1.53 -28.15
N ARG A 319 -1.66 -2.69 -27.68
CA ARG A 319 -2.46 -3.55 -26.80
C ARG A 319 -2.50 -2.99 -25.37
N LEU A 320 -1.38 -2.46 -24.87
CA LEU A 320 -1.35 -1.78 -23.57
C LEU A 320 -2.29 -0.57 -23.57
N ASP A 321 -2.20 0.28 -24.61
CA ASP A 321 -3.05 1.46 -24.77
C ASP A 321 -4.53 1.09 -24.74
N THR A 322 -4.93 0.06 -25.50
CA THR A 322 -6.31 -0.44 -25.54
C THR A 322 -6.79 -0.92 -24.17
N LEU A 323 -5.94 -1.67 -23.43
CA LEU A 323 -6.30 -2.22 -22.12
C LEU A 323 -6.36 -1.14 -21.04
N LEU A 324 -5.48 -0.15 -21.11
CA LEU A 324 -5.49 1.01 -20.20
C LEU A 324 -6.77 1.83 -20.38
N ASP A 325 -7.17 2.06 -21.63
CA ASP A 325 -8.41 2.78 -21.95
C ASP A 325 -9.66 2.00 -21.48
N GLN A 326 -9.68 0.71 -21.75
CA GLN A 326 -10.77 -0.16 -21.30
C GLN A 326 -10.88 -0.20 -19.77
N ALA A 327 -9.76 -0.32 -19.05
CA ALA A 327 -9.74 -0.31 -17.59
C ALA A 327 -10.25 1.03 -17.04
N PHE A 328 -9.79 2.16 -17.61
CA PHE A 328 -10.26 3.49 -17.23
C PHE A 328 -11.78 3.63 -17.38
N VAL A 329 -12.32 3.23 -18.54
CA VAL A 329 -13.77 3.33 -18.81
C VAL A 329 -14.57 2.45 -17.85
N GLN A 330 -14.15 1.21 -17.63
CA GLN A 330 -14.84 0.26 -16.76
C GLN A 330 -14.86 0.76 -15.31
N ASP A 331 -13.72 1.26 -14.81
CA ASP A 331 -13.62 1.81 -13.48
C ASP A 331 -14.52 3.05 -13.28
N ARG A 332 -14.43 4.00 -14.18
CA ARG A 332 -15.26 5.23 -14.15
C ARG A 332 -16.74 4.92 -14.18
N CYS A 333 -17.17 3.96 -15.01
CA CYS A 333 -18.57 3.53 -15.06
C CYS A 333 -19.02 2.90 -13.75
N PHE A 334 -18.16 2.06 -13.13
CA PHE A 334 -18.45 1.46 -11.83
C PHE A 334 -18.58 2.50 -10.73
N ILE A 335 -17.59 3.38 -10.58
CA ILE A 335 -17.61 4.45 -9.54
C ILE A 335 -18.81 5.36 -9.73
N TRP A 336 -19.14 5.75 -10.96
CA TRP A 336 -20.33 6.57 -11.23
C TRP A 336 -21.64 5.87 -10.83
N ALA A 337 -21.79 4.58 -11.16
CA ALA A 337 -22.95 3.80 -10.78
C ALA A 337 -23.08 3.68 -9.25
N LEU A 338 -21.95 3.43 -8.55
CA LEU A 338 -21.90 3.35 -7.10
C LEU A 338 -22.26 4.69 -6.44
N LEU A 339 -21.71 5.80 -6.93
CA LEU A 339 -22.05 7.14 -6.45
C LEU A 339 -23.53 7.46 -6.59
N ASN A 340 -24.15 7.19 -7.74
CA ASN A 340 -25.58 7.44 -7.94
C ASN A 340 -26.44 6.56 -7.03
N HIS A 341 -26.02 5.31 -6.83
CA HIS A 341 -26.69 4.41 -5.90
C HIS A 341 -26.64 4.93 -4.46
N MET A 342 -25.47 5.32 -3.98
CA MET A 342 -25.30 5.88 -2.64
C MET A 342 -26.08 7.19 -2.45
N ARG A 343 -26.11 8.08 -3.45
CA ARG A 343 -26.90 9.30 -3.41
C ARG A 343 -28.37 9.03 -3.20
N TYR A 344 -28.92 8.04 -3.89
CA TYR A 344 -30.33 7.64 -3.72
C TYR A 344 -30.60 7.26 -2.27
N PHE A 345 -29.74 6.47 -1.64
CA PHE A 345 -29.93 6.02 -0.25
C PHE A 345 -29.63 7.11 0.79
N LEU A 346 -28.69 7.98 0.53
CA LEU A 346 -28.33 9.07 1.45
C LEU A 346 -29.24 10.29 1.33
N GLY A 347 -30.23 10.26 0.42
CA GLY A 347 -31.19 11.33 0.23
C GLY A 347 -30.59 12.62 -0.35
N SER A 348 -29.41 12.53 -0.98
CA SER A 348 -28.79 13.70 -1.59
C SER A 348 -29.44 14.04 -2.92
N SER A 349 -30.02 15.26 -3.02
CA SER A 349 -30.78 15.72 -4.19
C SER A 349 -29.95 16.36 -5.30
N SER A 350 -28.62 16.44 -5.14
CA SER A 350 -27.75 17.07 -6.15
C SER A 350 -27.40 16.06 -7.25
N PRO A 351 -27.86 16.21 -8.50
CA PRO A 351 -27.51 15.29 -9.56
C PRO A 351 -26.02 15.43 -9.90
N LEU A 352 -25.30 14.29 -9.99
CA LEU A 352 -24.05 14.26 -10.75
C LEU A 352 -24.35 14.64 -12.20
N SER A 353 -23.41 15.28 -12.87
CA SER A 353 -23.46 15.42 -14.33
C SER A 353 -23.87 14.08 -14.94
N THR A 354 -24.84 14.13 -15.86
CA THR A 354 -25.45 12.94 -16.46
C THR A 354 -24.47 12.13 -17.32
N ASN A 355 -23.25 12.64 -17.54
CA ASN A 355 -22.23 11.95 -18.30
C ASN A 355 -21.00 11.62 -17.42
N PRO A 356 -20.70 10.34 -17.16
CA PRO A 356 -19.54 9.93 -16.40
C PRO A 356 -18.20 10.33 -17.05
N PHE A 357 -18.23 10.81 -18.30
CA PHE A 357 -17.05 11.23 -19.08
C PHE A 357 -16.94 12.76 -19.22
N CYS A 358 -17.92 13.55 -18.75
CA CYS A 358 -17.91 15.01 -18.80
C CYS A 358 -17.10 15.64 -17.66
N PHE A 359 -15.82 15.28 -17.53
CA PHE A 359 -14.89 16.07 -16.75
C PHE A 359 -13.61 16.35 -17.56
N ASN A 360 -13.57 17.57 -18.08
CA ASN A 360 -12.55 18.16 -18.93
C ASN A 360 -12.55 17.74 -20.40
N ASP A 361 -12.86 18.73 -21.24
CA ASP A 361 -12.97 18.78 -22.69
C ASP A 361 -11.75 18.30 -23.52
N ARG A 362 -11.02 17.30 -23.06
CA ARG A 362 -9.83 16.79 -23.78
C ARG A 362 -9.93 15.30 -24.17
N TYR A 363 -11.02 14.61 -23.84
CA TYR A 363 -11.27 13.27 -24.37
C TYR A 363 -12.17 13.33 -25.59
N THR A 364 -11.60 13.66 -26.73
CA THR A 364 -12.16 13.21 -28.00
C THR A 364 -11.80 11.73 -28.11
N ILE A 365 -12.82 10.86 -27.93
CA ILE A 365 -12.69 9.46 -28.32
C ILE A 365 -12.28 9.50 -29.79
N ARG A 366 -11.07 9.10 -30.08
CA ARG A 366 -10.66 8.81 -31.46
C ARG A 366 -11.39 7.54 -31.85
N ASN A 367 -12.45 7.71 -32.68
CA ASN A 367 -13.10 6.62 -33.38
C ASN A 367 -12.13 5.94 -34.34
#